data_3dcb47605b0f55c723bec0ad87e09875
#
_entry.id   3dcb47605b0f55c723bec0ad87e09875
#
_cell.length_a   1.000
_cell.length_b   1.000
_cell.length_c   1.000
_cell.angle_alpha   90.00
_cell.angle_beta   90.00
_cell.angle_gamma   90.00
#
_symmetry.space_group_name_H-M   'P 1'
#
loop_
_entity.id
_entity.type
_entity.pdbx_description
1 polymer ?
#
loop_
_entity_poly.entity_id
_entity_poly.type
_entity_poly.pdbx_seq_one_letter_code
_entity_poly.pdbx_strand_id
1 'polypeptide(L)'
;MRIPIILLSTLCALASGSSFIFKQTDSLPSKTRNKPARFEIDSVLADPRERHLANIKQLTNEGENAEAYFSPDGQKLIFQRAAKADGCDQIFSMNIDGSDMKMLSNGQGKTTCSYFTPDNKHIIYASTFKASPDCPPKPDYSRGYVWALFPGFDILIADLDGSNVRPLTTTARYDAEATVRKDGTIVFTSLRDGDLDIYTMDKNGKNVKRLTNELGYDGGPFWSYDGKQIVFRAYHPETEKEKADYLALLKDDLIRPTKLDIWVMNADGSNKRRVTKLDKASFAPYFFPDGKRIIFSSNVDDARGRNFDLYIVNVDGTGLERVTFNDTFDGFPMFSPDGKKIVFCSNRNAAKQGDTNVFIADWVE
;
A
#
# COMPACT_ATOMS: atom_id res chain seq x y z
N MET A 1 16.90 -0.72 -32.46
CA MET A 1 17.04 -2.18 -32.41
C MET A 1 15.71 -2.73 -31.88
N ARG A 2 14.89 -3.23 -32.77
CA ARG A 2 13.53 -3.68 -32.47
C ARG A 2 13.58 -5.14 -31.99
N ILE A 3 12.98 -5.46 -30.86
CA ILE A 3 12.79 -6.81 -30.35
C ILE A 3 11.36 -7.23 -30.68
N PRO A 4 11.14 -8.36 -31.35
CA PRO A 4 9.81 -8.77 -31.79
C PRO A 4 8.99 -9.42 -30.68
N ILE A 5 7.71 -9.10 -30.67
CA ILE A 5 6.65 -9.75 -29.92
C ILE A 5 6.35 -11.08 -30.62
N ILE A 6 6.47 -12.20 -29.93
CA ILE A 6 6.02 -13.51 -30.40
C ILE A 6 4.63 -13.77 -29.82
N LEU A 7 3.63 -13.70 -30.67
CA LEU A 7 2.31 -14.31 -30.47
C LEU A 7 2.45 -15.82 -30.66
N LEU A 8 1.97 -16.60 -29.71
CA LEU A 8 1.72 -18.02 -29.92
C LEU A 8 0.22 -18.28 -29.78
N SER A 9 -0.37 -18.60 -30.90
CA SER A 9 -1.77 -18.96 -31.06
C SER A 9 -2.01 -20.42 -30.73
N THR A 10 -3.11 -20.64 -30.06
CA THR A 10 -3.86 -21.83 -29.67
C THR A 10 -4.10 -22.82 -30.79
N LEU A 11 -4.04 -24.11 -30.48
CA LEU A 11 -4.74 -25.14 -31.25
C LEU A 11 -5.61 -25.97 -30.28
N CYS A 12 -6.90 -25.95 -30.57
CA CYS A 12 -7.94 -26.75 -29.99
C CYS A 12 -7.92 -28.17 -30.58
N ALA A 13 -8.03 -29.22 -29.79
CA ALA A 13 -8.38 -30.53 -30.27
C ALA A 13 -9.49 -31.13 -29.41
N LEU A 14 -10.62 -31.34 -30.03
CA LEU A 14 -11.77 -32.10 -29.59
C LEU A 14 -11.46 -33.60 -29.55
N ALA A 15 -11.87 -34.31 -28.53
CA ALA A 15 -12.12 -35.75 -28.58
C ALA A 15 -13.31 -36.13 -27.71
N SER A 16 -14.20 -36.82 -28.34
CA SER A 16 -15.51 -37.34 -27.98
C SER A 16 -15.51 -38.53 -27.01
N GLY A 17 -16.48 -38.51 -26.13
CA GLY A 17 -17.42 -39.56 -25.72
C GLY A 17 -16.96 -40.96 -25.33
N SER A 18 -17.41 -41.37 -24.15
CA SER A 18 -18.07 -42.68 -23.96
C SER A 18 -18.64 -42.80 -22.54
N SER A 19 -19.92 -43.06 -22.48
CA SER A 19 -20.71 -43.41 -21.27
C SER A 19 -20.36 -44.80 -20.78
N PHE A 20 -20.11 -44.97 -19.49
CA PHE A 20 -20.24 -46.27 -18.81
C PHE A 20 -21.16 -46.16 -17.59
N ILE A 21 -22.22 -46.91 -17.67
CA ILE A 21 -23.18 -47.20 -16.59
C ILE A 21 -22.53 -48.23 -15.66
N PHE A 22 -22.45 -47.97 -14.35
CA PHE A 22 -22.20 -48.99 -13.36
C PHE A 22 -23.20 -48.93 -12.20
N LYS A 23 -23.64 -50.12 -11.87
CA LYS A 23 -24.69 -50.49 -10.94
C LYS A 23 -24.39 -50.14 -9.49
N GLN A 24 -25.43 -49.72 -8.81
CA GLN A 24 -25.57 -49.55 -7.38
C GLN A 24 -25.46 -50.91 -6.65
N THR A 25 -24.61 -51.00 -5.63
CA THR A 25 -24.67 -52.03 -4.59
C THR A 25 -24.64 -51.39 -3.23
N ASP A 26 -25.70 -51.61 -2.48
CA ASP A 26 -25.89 -51.22 -1.08
C ASP A 26 -24.86 -51.88 -0.17
N SER A 27 -24.20 -51.10 0.70
CA SER A 27 -23.56 -51.61 1.91
C SER A 27 -23.67 -50.62 3.07
N LEU A 28 -24.04 -51.16 4.23
CA LEU A 28 -24.37 -50.57 5.51
C LEU A 28 -23.29 -49.70 6.14
N PRO A 29 -23.65 -48.76 7.06
CA PRO A 29 -22.75 -47.72 7.54
C PRO A 29 -21.77 -48.22 8.60
N SER A 30 -20.49 -48.01 8.39
CA SER A 30 -19.46 -48.16 9.42
C SER A 30 -19.37 -46.89 10.26
N LYS A 31 -19.38 -47.03 11.57
CA LYS A 31 -19.14 -45.97 12.56
C LYS A 31 -17.74 -45.38 12.35
N THR A 32 -17.66 -44.21 11.76
CA THR A 32 -16.42 -43.45 11.69
C THR A 32 -16.26 -42.61 12.96
N ARG A 33 -15.20 -42.90 13.71
CA ARG A 33 -14.64 -42.06 14.77
C ARG A 33 -14.35 -40.67 14.20
N ASN A 34 -14.94 -39.63 14.77
CA ASN A 34 -14.57 -38.24 14.51
C ASN A 34 -13.09 -38.05 14.87
N LYS A 35 -12.21 -37.98 13.89
CA LYS A 35 -10.91 -37.33 14.02
C LYS A 35 -11.18 -35.84 14.09
N PRO A 36 -10.46 -35.06 14.98
CA PRO A 36 -10.54 -33.61 14.96
C PRO A 36 -10.18 -33.14 13.56
N ALA A 37 -10.94 -32.18 13.03
CA ALA A 37 -10.67 -31.53 11.76
C ALA A 37 -9.26 -30.95 11.83
N ARG A 38 -8.34 -31.51 11.08
CA ARG A 38 -7.07 -30.88 10.77
C ARG A 38 -7.47 -29.75 9.84
N PHE A 39 -7.30 -28.51 10.30
CA PHE A 39 -7.37 -27.36 9.42
C PHE A 39 -6.30 -27.59 8.33
N GLU A 40 -6.74 -27.89 7.11
CA GLU A 40 -5.87 -27.82 5.95
C GLU A 40 -5.49 -26.34 5.84
N ILE A 41 -4.23 -26.03 6.15
CA ILE A 41 -3.62 -24.76 5.83
C ILE A 41 -3.74 -24.67 4.31
N ASP A 42 -4.44 -23.66 3.83
CA ASP A 42 -4.55 -23.39 2.40
C ASP A 42 -3.13 -23.09 1.88
N SER A 43 -2.44 -24.12 1.41
CA SER A 43 -1.02 -24.11 1.05
C SER A 43 -0.70 -23.12 -0.09
N VAL A 44 -1.73 -22.55 -0.72
CA VAL A 44 -1.61 -21.52 -1.75
C VAL A 44 -1.35 -20.15 -1.15
N LEU A 45 -1.80 -19.89 0.08
CA LEU A 45 -1.72 -18.58 0.72
C LEU A 45 -0.52 -18.45 1.68
N ALA A 46 0.06 -19.55 2.16
CA ALA A 46 1.10 -19.55 3.20
C ALA A 46 2.38 -20.21 2.71
N ASP A 47 3.50 -19.52 2.88
CA ASP A 47 4.86 -20.09 2.74
C ASP A 47 5.37 -20.49 4.14
N PRO A 48 5.96 -21.69 4.33
CA PRO A 48 6.46 -22.12 5.63
C PRO A 48 7.57 -21.26 6.22
N ARG A 49 8.20 -20.40 5.42
CA ARG A 49 9.20 -19.41 5.87
C ARG A 49 8.57 -18.18 6.52
N GLU A 50 7.29 -17.91 6.27
CA GLU A 50 6.54 -16.76 6.76
C GLU A 50 6.09 -16.95 8.22
N ARG A 51 7.07 -17.15 9.12
CA ARG A 51 6.84 -17.54 10.51
C ARG A 51 6.04 -16.50 11.34
N HIS A 52 5.99 -15.26 10.87
CA HIS A 52 5.25 -14.18 11.52
C HIS A 52 3.79 -14.08 11.09
N LEU A 53 3.36 -14.87 10.10
CA LEU A 53 2.02 -14.83 9.55
C LEU A 53 1.27 -16.13 9.82
N ALA A 54 0.13 -16.03 10.50
CA ALA A 54 -0.77 -17.16 10.70
C ALA A 54 -2.19 -16.84 10.19
N ASN A 55 -2.97 -17.85 9.84
CA ASN A 55 -4.36 -17.69 9.42
C ASN A 55 -4.55 -16.65 8.30
N ILE A 56 -3.67 -16.67 7.30
CA ILE A 56 -3.72 -15.73 6.16
C ILE A 56 -5.05 -15.91 5.43
N LYS A 57 -5.75 -14.79 5.19
CA LYS A 57 -7.01 -14.75 4.43
C LYS A 57 -6.92 -13.70 3.34
N GLN A 58 -7.37 -14.06 2.16
CA GLN A 58 -7.58 -13.13 1.05
C GLN A 58 -8.95 -12.46 1.18
N LEU A 59 -9.00 -11.12 1.15
CA LEU A 59 -10.22 -10.33 1.34
C LEU A 59 -10.79 -9.79 0.03
N THR A 60 -9.96 -9.63 -1.01
CA THR A 60 -10.38 -9.23 -2.36
C THR A 60 -9.88 -10.24 -3.38
N ASN A 61 -10.54 -10.36 -4.55
CA ASN A 61 -10.26 -11.42 -5.52
C ASN A 61 -9.96 -10.91 -6.94
N GLU A 62 -10.00 -9.59 -7.16
CA GLU A 62 -9.82 -8.99 -8.49
C GLU A 62 -9.42 -7.52 -8.39
N GLY A 63 -8.83 -6.99 -9.47
CA GLY A 63 -8.42 -5.61 -9.61
C GLY A 63 -7.10 -5.28 -8.93
N GLU A 64 -6.69 -4.02 -9.05
CA GLU A 64 -5.50 -3.51 -8.38
C GLU A 64 -5.94 -2.88 -7.05
N ASN A 65 -5.67 -3.55 -5.92
CA ASN A 65 -5.98 -3.07 -4.58
C ASN A 65 -4.68 -2.74 -3.86
N ALA A 66 -4.61 -1.57 -3.21
CA ALA A 66 -3.41 -1.11 -2.52
C ALA A 66 -3.76 -0.29 -1.27
N GLU A 67 -2.78 -0.15 -0.38
CA GLU A 67 -2.84 0.75 0.78
C GLU A 67 -4.07 0.49 1.67
N ALA A 68 -4.23 -0.77 2.10
CA ALA A 68 -5.29 -1.14 3.02
C ALA A 68 -4.91 -0.83 4.47
N TYR A 69 -5.73 -0.03 5.16
CA TYR A 69 -5.46 0.46 6.50
C TYR A 69 -6.64 0.23 7.44
N PHE A 70 -6.35 -0.13 8.70
CA PHE A 70 -7.37 -0.37 9.71
C PHE A 70 -8.04 0.92 10.19
N SER A 71 -9.34 0.80 10.50
CA SER A 71 -10.03 1.81 11.32
C SER A 71 -9.51 1.83 12.76
N PRO A 72 -9.66 2.93 13.51
CA PRO A 72 -9.20 3.05 14.89
C PRO A 72 -9.79 2.01 15.85
N ASP A 73 -10.98 1.49 15.57
CA ASP A 73 -11.63 0.41 16.32
C ASP A 73 -11.25 -1.00 15.84
N GLY A 74 -10.46 -1.09 14.75
CA GLY A 74 -10.01 -2.35 14.16
C GLY A 74 -11.11 -3.16 13.47
N GLN A 75 -12.29 -2.58 13.18
CA GLN A 75 -13.43 -3.32 12.61
C GLN A 75 -13.53 -3.19 11.09
N LYS A 76 -12.89 -2.18 10.51
CA LYS A 76 -12.95 -1.90 9.07
C LYS A 76 -11.57 -1.71 8.49
N LEU A 77 -11.51 -1.88 7.16
CA LEU A 77 -10.38 -1.50 6.32
C LEU A 77 -10.84 -0.41 5.35
N ILE A 78 -9.95 0.54 5.05
CA ILE A 78 -10.06 1.49 3.96
C ILE A 78 -8.89 1.26 3.00
N PHE A 79 -9.13 1.31 1.69
CA PHE A 79 -8.09 1.04 0.69
C PHE A 79 -8.42 1.71 -0.64
N GLN A 80 -7.43 1.84 -1.50
CA GLN A 80 -7.63 2.24 -2.89
C GLN A 80 -7.78 1.03 -3.79
N ARG A 81 -8.63 1.15 -4.81
CA ARG A 81 -8.91 0.09 -5.77
C ARG A 81 -9.14 0.65 -7.18
N ALA A 82 -8.43 0.11 -8.15
CA ALA A 82 -8.79 0.19 -9.57
C ALA A 82 -9.49 -1.11 -9.97
N ALA A 83 -10.80 -1.05 -10.21
CA ALA A 83 -11.59 -2.22 -10.57
C ALA A 83 -11.31 -2.74 -11.99
N LYS A 84 -10.69 -1.91 -12.84
CA LYS A 84 -10.28 -2.23 -14.22
C LYS A 84 -8.87 -1.72 -14.44
N ALA A 85 -8.09 -2.44 -15.25
CA ALA A 85 -6.70 -2.10 -15.57
C ALA A 85 -6.49 -0.68 -16.17
N ASP A 86 -7.53 -0.12 -16.79
CA ASP A 86 -7.52 1.24 -17.35
C ASP A 86 -8.34 2.24 -16.52
N GLY A 87 -8.86 1.80 -15.35
CA GLY A 87 -9.62 2.65 -14.43
C GLY A 87 -8.71 3.44 -13.50
N CYS A 88 -9.24 4.54 -12.97
CA CYS A 88 -8.61 5.23 -11.87
C CYS A 88 -8.88 4.53 -10.55
N ASP A 89 -7.91 4.61 -9.66
CA ASP A 89 -8.10 4.20 -8.27
C ASP A 89 -9.21 5.03 -7.65
N GLN A 90 -10.07 4.35 -6.89
CA GLN A 90 -11.11 4.94 -6.06
C GLN A 90 -10.97 4.42 -4.63
N ILE A 91 -11.48 5.16 -3.65
CA ILE A 91 -11.41 4.75 -2.25
C ILE A 91 -12.59 3.85 -1.91
N PHE A 92 -12.27 2.72 -1.29
CA PHE A 92 -13.23 1.73 -0.81
C PHE A 92 -13.04 1.47 0.68
N SER A 93 -14.11 0.99 1.33
CA SER A 93 -14.02 0.38 2.65
C SER A 93 -14.68 -0.98 2.66
N MET A 94 -14.29 -1.84 3.61
CA MET A 94 -14.91 -3.13 3.88
C MET A 94 -14.76 -3.48 5.37
N ASN A 95 -15.50 -4.46 5.86
CA ASN A 95 -15.25 -5.05 7.16
C ASN A 95 -13.95 -5.88 7.12
N ILE A 96 -13.33 -6.15 8.28
CA ILE A 96 -12.07 -6.92 8.36
C ILE A 96 -12.21 -8.39 7.91
N ASP A 97 -13.42 -8.88 7.72
CA ASP A 97 -13.70 -10.21 7.14
C ASP A 97 -13.89 -10.17 5.61
N GLY A 98 -13.79 -8.99 4.98
CA GLY A 98 -13.98 -8.76 3.55
C GLY A 98 -15.43 -8.44 3.14
N SER A 99 -16.39 -8.50 4.06
CA SER A 99 -17.80 -8.19 3.79
C SER A 99 -18.06 -6.68 3.72
N ASP A 100 -19.25 -6.29 3.24
CA ASP A 100 -19.73 -4.89 3.15
C ASP A 100 -18.77 -3.95 2.40
N MET A 101 -18.15 -4.45 1.31
CA MET A 101 -17.29 -3.63 0.47
C MET A 101 -18.10 -2.56 -0.26
N LYS A 102 -17.70 -1.29 -0.12
CA LYS A 102 -18.34 -0.15 -0.77
C LYS A 102 -17.35 0.94 -1.15
N MET A 103 -17.63 1.61 -2.26
CA MET A 103 -16.89 2.79 -2.70
C MET A 103 -17.30 4.00 -1.84
N LEU A 104 -16.32 4.75 -1.36
CA LEU A 104 -16.48 5.96 -0.56
C LEU A 104 -16.17 7.25 -1.34
N SER A 105 -15.30 7.18 -2.35
CA SER A 105 -15.06 8.31 -3.26
C SER A 105 -16.16 8.42 -4.30
N ASN A 106 -16.23 9.55 -5.00
CA ASN A 106 -17.32 9.89 -5.92
C ASN A 106 -17.20 9.28 -7.32
N GLY A 107 -16.18 8.44 -7.58
CA GLY A 107 -15.94 7.82 -8.88
C GLY A 107 -15.28 8.72 -9.92
N GLN A 108 -14.91 9.96 -9.56
CA GLN A 108 -14.27 10.93 -10.45
C GLN A 108 -12.81 11.14 -10.09
N GLY A 109 -12.01 11.51 -11.10
CA GLY A 109 -10.58 11.71 -10.97
C GLY A 109 -9.84 10.47 -10.48
N LYS A 110 -8.62 10.67 -10.04
CA LYS A 110 -7.80 9.63 -9.39
C LYS A 110 -7.77 9.91 -7.90
N THR A 111 -7.91 8.85 -7.08
CA THR A 111 -7.78 8.92 -5.62
C THR A 111 -6.61 8.08 -5.13
N THR A 112 -6.06 8.40 -3.96
CA THR A 112 -4.97 7.62 -3.34
C THR A 112 -4.90 7.86 -1.84
N CYS A 113 -4.16 7.01 -1.12
CA CYS A 113 -3.67 7.25 0.24
C CYS A 113 -4.79 7.65 1.21
N SER A 114 -5.78 6.81 1.36
CA SER A 114 -6.88 7.03 2.29
C SER A 114 -6.54 6.63 3.72
N TYR A 115 -7.10 7.31 4.71
CA TYR A 115 -6.90 7.00 6.12
C TYR A 115 -8.14 7.35 6.95
N PHE A 116 -8.39 6.60 8.04
CA PHE A 116 -9.44 6.96 8.99
C PHE A 116 -8.96 8.04 9.95
N THR A 117 -9.86 8.94 10.35
CA THR A 117 -9.57 9.86 11.45
C THR A 117 -9.67 9.14 12.80
N PRO A 118 -8.88 9.53 13.84
CA PRO A 118 -8.85 8.86 15.13
C PRO A 118 -10.17 8.85 15.90
N ASP A 119 -11.06 9.79 15.61
CA ASP A 119 -12.41 9.86 16.19
C ASP A 119 -13.40 8.87 15.57
N ASN A 120 -12.94 8.10 14.56
CA ASN A 120 -13.74 7.13 13.79
C ASN A 120 -15.02 7.73 13.19
N LYS A 121 -14.99 9.02 12.81
CA LYS A 121 -16.14 9.73 12.22
C LYS A 121 -15.92 10.16 10.79
N HIS A 122 -14.65 10.29 10.37
CA HIS A 122 -14.31 10.77 9.04
C HIS A 122 -13.23 9.90 8.42
N ILE A 123 -13.06 10.09 7.12
CA ILE A 123 -11.93 9.60 6.34
C ILE A 123 -11.22 10.78 5.71
N ILE A 124 -9.91 10.64 5.47
CA ILE A 124 -9.14 11.53 4.61
C ILE A 124 -8.60 10.73 3.43
N TYR A 125 -8.45 11.37 2.28
CA TYR A 125 -7.83 10.80 1.10
C TYR A 125 -7.36 11.90 0.16
N ALA A 126 -6.43 11.59 -0.74
CA ALA A 126 -6.03 12.52 -1.78
C ALA A 126 -6.81 12.24 -3.07
N SER A 127 -7.16 13.29 -3.82
CA SER A 127 -7.88 13.16 -5.09
C SER A 127 -7.64 14.34 -6.04
N THR A 128 -7.66 14.02 -7.33
CA THR A 128 -7.59 15.01 -8.42
C THR A 128 -8.96 15.51 -8.87
N PHE A 129 -10.09 14.99 -8.36
CA PHE A 129 -11.42 15.25 -8.93
C PHE A 129 -11.82 16.73 -8.91
N LYS A 130 -11.27 17.53 -8.00
CA LYS A 130 -11.50 18.98 -7.95
C LYS A 130 -10.84 19.72 -9.08
N ALA A 131 -9.67 19.23 -9.54
CA ALA A 131 -8.95 19.78 -10.69
C ALA A 131 -9.53 19.25 -12.01
N SER A 132 -9.84 17.96 -12.08
CA SER A 132 -10.51 17.32 -13.23
C SER A 132 -11.31 16.10 -12.78
N PRO A 133 -12.54 15.90 -13.31
CA PRO A 133 -13.30 14.67 -13.09
C PRO A 133 -12.72 13.47 -13.84
N ASP A 134 -11.86 13.71 -14.82
CA ASP A 134 -11.27 12.66 -15.65
C ASP A 134 -10.09 11.98 -14.95
N CYS A 135 -9.86 10.72 -15.29
CA CYS A 135 -8.66 9.99 -14.88
C CYS A 135 -7.42 10.57 -15.56
N PRO A 136 -6.40 11.01 -14.83
CA PRO A 136 -5.20 11.51 -15.44
C PRO A 136 -4.50 10.40 -16.26
N PRO A 137 -3.81 10.75 -17.37
CA PRO A 137 -3.12 9.77 -18.22
C PRO A 137 -1.98 9.08 -17.43
N LYS A 138 -1.70 7.84 -17.81
CA LYS A 138 -0.51 7.14 -17.27
C LYS A 138 0.76 7.91 -17.64
N PRO A 139 1.77 7.93 -16.77
CA PRO A 139 3.04 8.60 -17.05
C PRO A 139 3.75 7.98 -18.25
N ASP A 140 4.59 8.78 -18.92
CA ASP A 140 5.48 8.28 -19.98
C ASP A 140 6.62 7.46 -19.37
N TYR A 141 6.59 6.15 -19.59
CA TYR A 141 7.62 5.21 -19.13
C TYR A 141 8.86 5.14 -20.04
N SER A 142 8.99 5.97 -21.08
CA SER A 142 10.20 6.03 -21.91
C SER A 142 11.46 6.38 -21.14
N ARG A 143 11.29 7.09 -20.01
CA ARG A 143 12.34 7.45 -19.05
C ARG A 143 12.61 6.39 -17.98
N GLY A 144 12.04 5.18 -18.11
CA GLY A 144 12.09 4.10 -17.13
C GLY A 144 10.90 4.12 -16.19
N TYR A 145 10.99 3.34 -15.10
CA TYR A 145 9.93 3.32 -14.08
C TYR A 145 9.94 4.62 -13.27
N VAL A 146 8.85 5.34 -13.34
CA VAL A 146 8.63 6.63 -12.66
C VAL A 146 7.23 6.68 -12.05
N TRP A 147 7.08 7.46 -10.97
CA TRP A 147 5.79 7.84 -10.40
C TRP A 147 5.43 9.25 -10.84
N ALA A 148 4.16 9.43 -11.22
CA ALA A 148 3.63 10.74 -11.55
C ALA A 148 3.07 11.43 -10.30
N LEU A 149 3.43 12.70 -10.15
CA LEU A 149 2.96 13.61 -9.11
C LEU A 149 1.86 14.49 -9.70
N PHE A 150 0.72 13.90 -10.04
CA PHE A 150 -0.32 14.63 -10.78
C PHE A 150 -0.67 15.94 -10.08
N PRO A 151 -0.52 17.09 -10.76
CA PRO A 151 -0.98 18.37 -10.25
C PRO A 151 -2.48 18.35 -9.94
N GLY A 152 -2.87 19.00 -8.85
CA GLY A 152 -4.26 19.03 -8.41
C GLY A 152 -4.68 17.83 -7.55
N PHE A 153 -3.75 16.98 -7.12
CA PHE A 153 -4.01 16.15 -5.95
C PHE A 153 -4.12 17.06 -4.73
N ASP A 154 -5.31 17.08 -4.14
CA ASP A 154 -5.60 17.73 -2.86
C ASP A 154 -6.04 16.70 -1.83
N ILE A 155 -5.72 16.97 -0.56
CA ILE A 155 -6.18 16.18 0.57
C ILE A 155 -7.60 16.61 0.91
N LEU A 156 -8.51 15.64 0.95
CA LEU A 156 -9.92 15.81 1.24
C LEU A 156 -10.27 15.12 2.54
N ILE A 157 -11.30 15.61 3.21
CA ILE A 157 -11.96 14.92 4.32
C ILE A 157 -13.42 14.69 3.97
N ALA A 158 -13.96 13.53 4.36
CA ALA A 158 -15.34 13.15 4.16
C ALA A 158 -15.87 12.41 5.41
N ASP A 159 -17.18 12.27 5.53
CA ASP A 159 -17.79 11.39 6.51
C ASP A 159 -17.47 9.91 6.19
N LEU A 160 -17.68 8.99 7.14
CA LEU A 160 -17.38 7.55 6.96
C LEU A 160 -18.14 6.88 5.81
N ASP A 161 -19.24 7.45 5.37
CA ASP A 161 -20.03 6.97 4.22
C ASP A 161 -19.60 7.60 2.89
N GLY A 162 -18.57 8.46 2.91
CA GLY A 162 -18.08 9.20 1.74
C GLY A 162 -18.84 10.50 1.44
N SER A 163 -19.85 10.87 2.23
CA SER A 163 -20.58 12.12 2.07
C SER A 163 -19.83 13.34 2.65
N ASN A 164 -20.36 14.55 2.44
CA ASN A 164 -19.86 15.81 3.00
C ASN A 164 -18.39 16.11 2.69
N VAL A 165 -17.95 15.76 1.48
CA VAL A 165 -16.56 15.91 1.03
C VAL A 165 -16.16 17.40 1.00
N ARG A 166 -15.05 17.74 1.68
CA ARG A 166 -14.45 19.06 1.65
C ARG A 166 -12.93 19.00 1.54
N PRO A 167 -12.26 19.96 0.88
CA PRO A 167 -10.82 20.02 0.81
C PRO A 167 -10.21 20.47 2.14
N LEU A 168 -9.06 19.88 2.49
CA LEU A 168 -8.15 20.36 3.53
C LEU A 168 -6.98 21.12 2.92
N THR A 169 -6.61 20.80 1.67
CA THR A 169 -5.64 21.54 0.87
C THR A 169 -6.25 21.98 -0.46
N THR A 170 -5.68 23.01 -1.07
CA THR A 170 -6.12 23.57 -2.36
C THR A 170 -4.91 24.15 -3.11
N THR A 171 -3.82 23.41 -3.18
CA THR A 171 -2.64 23.88 -3.89
C THR A 171 -2.72 23.51 -5.37
N ALA A 172 -2.02 24.26 -6.22
CA ALA A 172 -1.94 23.91 -7.65
C ALA A 172 -0.99 22.74 -7.92
N ARG A 173 -0.36 22.18 -6.89
CA ARG A 173 0.65 21.13 -6.98
C ARG A 173 0.12 19.83 -6.37
N TYR A 174 1.02 18.95 -5.95
CA TYR A 174 0.73 17.66 -5.36
C TYR A 174 0.67 17.75 -3.83
N ASP A 175 -0.47 17.42 -3.23
CA ASP A 175 -0.66 17.19 -1.80
C ASP A 175 -1.31 15.81 -1.60
N ALA A 176 -0.61 14.86 -0.98
CA ALA A 176 -1.12 13.50 -0.79
C ALA A 176 -0.47 12.78 0.40
N GLU A 177 -0.71 11.47 0.52
CA GLU A 177 -0.09 10.56 1.49
C GLU A 177 -0.33 10.99 2.94
N ALA A 178 -1.54 11.46 3.22
CA ALA A 178 -1.88 12.01 4.53
C ALA A 178 -2.25 10.93 5.55
N THR A 179 -1.68 11.02 6.76
CA THR A 179 -2.08 10.21 7.92
C THR A 179 -2.35 11.09 9.13
N VAL A 180 -3.15 10.60 10.09
CA VAL A 180 -3.69 11.41 11.18
C VAL A 180 -3.24 10.88 12.53
N ARG A 181 -2.65 11.75 13.36
CA ARG A 181 -2.30 11.48 14.75
C ARG A 181 -3.54 11.53 15.66
N LYS A 182 -3.48 10.89 16.84
CA LYS A 182 -4.59 10.80 17.80
C LYS A 182 -5.22 12.14 18.20
N ASP A 183 -4.45 13.24 18.17
CA ASP A 183 -4.94 14.60 18.48
C ASP A 183 -5.55 15.32 17.26
N GLY A 184 -5.59 14.65 16.09
CA GLY A 184 -6.11 15.20 14.85
C GLY A 184 -5.06 15.93 13.99
N THR A 185 -3.80 16.00 14.41
CA THR A 185 -2.72 16.54 13.57
C THR A 185 -2.50 15.62 12.36
N ILE A 186 -2.50 16.19 11.18
CA ILE A 186 -2.28 15.50 9.91
C ILE A 186 -0.83 15.69 9.49
N VAL A 187 -0.15 14.61 9.11
CA VAL A 187 1.14 14.64 8.41
C VAL A 187 0.92 14.22 6.96
N PHE A 188 1.61 14.84 6.01
CA PHE A 188 1.39 14.60 4.58
C PHE A 188 2.60 14.98 3.73
N THR A 189 2.63 14.51 2.49
CA THR A 189 3.63 14.87 1.47
C THR A 189 3.10 15.99 0.60
N SER A 190 3.96 16.98 0.29
CA SER A 190 3.58 18.13 -0.55
C SER A 190 4.72 18.62 -1.43
N LEU A 191 4.36 19.04 -2.64
CA LEU A 191 5.27 19.69 -3.61
C LEU A 191 5.13 21.23 -3.61
N ARG A 192 4.45 21.82 -2.60
CA ARG A 192 4.07 23.26 -2.56
C ARG A 192 5.24 24.22 -2.61
N ASP A 193 6.40 23.88 -2.05
CA ASP A 193 7.59 24.72 -1.99
C ASP A 193 8.65 24.32 -3.05
N GLY A 194 8.25 23.51 -4.06
CA GLY A 194 9.09 23.18 -5.21
C GLY A 194 9.88 21.88 -5.10
N ASP A 195 9.84 21.22 -3.94
CA ASP A 195 10.38 19.90 -3.71
C ASP A 195 9.37 19.03 -2.95
N LEU A 196 9.57 17.70 -2.95
CA LEU A 196 8.70 16.78 -2.23
C LEU A 196 9.14 16.67 -0.78
N ASP A 197 8.39 17.31 0.09
CA ASP A 197 8.67 17.39 1.51
C ASP A 197 7.48 16.93 2.36
N ILE A 198 7.79 16.64 3.62
CA ILE A 198 6.79 16.31 4.63
C ILE A 198 6.35 17.57 5.37
N TYR A 199 5.05 17.69 5.49
CA TYR A 199 4.38 18.80 6.18
C TYR A 199 3.42 18.26 7.24
N THR A 200 3.07 19.11 8.21
CA THR A 200 1.95 18.90 9.11
C THR A 200 0.92 20.01 8.97
N MET A 201 -0.33 19.70 9.30
CA MET A 201 -1.43 20.67 9.43
C MET A 201 -2.38 20.22 10.54
N ASP A 202 -3.25 21.14 11.00
CA ASP A 202 -4.31 20.76 11.92
C ASP A 202 -5.47 20.05 11.17
N LYS A 203 -6.42 19.48 11.92
CA LYS A 203 -7.60 18.76 11.39
C LYS A 203 -8.50 19.58 10.45
N ASN A 204 -8.30 20.88 10.38
CA ASN A 204 -9.07 21.81 9.53
C ASN A 204 -8.27 22.28 8.31
N GLY A 205 -7.08 21.73 8.06
CA GLY A 205 -6.18 22.13 6.97
C GLY A 205 -5.42 23.42 7.22
N LYS A 206 -5.37 23.91 8.47
CA LYS A 206 -4.68 25.13 8.86
C LYS A 206 -3.37 24.83 9.58
N ASN A 207 -2.59 25.91 9.89
CA ASN A 207 -1.34 25.82 10.63
C ASN A 207 -0.32 24.89 9.96
N VAL A 208 -0.22 25.00 8.64
CA VAL A 208 0.69 24.17 7.83
C VAL A 208 2.14 24.49 8.20
N LYS A 209 2.91 23.44 8.50
CA LYS A 209 4.33 23.54 8.86
C LYS A 209 5.13 22.51 8.05
N ARG A 210 6.19 22.97 7.37
CA ARG A 210 7.19 22.12 6.69
C ARG A 210 8.11 21.47 7.72
N LEU A 211 8.34 20.16 7.61
CA LEU A 211 9.20 19.37 8.52
C LEU A 211 10.52 18.96 7.86
N THR A 212 10.54 18.78 6.54
CA THR A 212 11.75 18.44 5.77
C THR A 212 12.03 19.50 4.71
N ASN A 213 13.30 19.63 4.29
CA ASN A 213 13.72 20.67 3.33
C ASN A 213 15.04 20.33 2.62
N GLU A 214 15.48 19.08 2.65
CA GLU A 214 16.66 18.61 1.93
C GLU A 214 16.25 18.28 0.49
N LEU A 215 17.11 18.63 -0.49
CA LEU A 215 16.84 18.31 -1.89
C LEU A 215 16.63 16.80 -2.07
N GLY A 216 15.46 16.43 -2.55
CA GLY A 216 15.11 15.03 -2.78
C GLY A 216 13.65 14.73 -2.48
N TYR A 217 13.31 13.46 -2.52
CA TYR A 217 11.99 12.97 -2.22
C TYR A 217 11.88 12.60 -0.74
N ASP A 218 10.98 13.21 -0.02
CA ASP A 218 10.51 12.81 1.30
C ASP A 218 9.00 12.56 1.23
N GLY A 219 8.52 11.33 1.52
CA GLY A 219 7.10 11.03 1.37
C GLY A 219 6.61 9.79 2.10
N GLY A 220 5.28 9.57 2.05
CA GLY A 220 4.59 8.48 2.69
C GLY A 220 4.74 8.44 4.20
N PRO A 221 4.48 9.54 4.93
CA PRO A 221 4.73 9.62 6.36
C PRO A 221 3.64 8.91 7.17
N PHE A 222 4.07 8.17 8.21
CA PHE A 222 3.18 7.59 9.23
C PHE A 222 3.62 7.96 10.64
N TRP A 223 2.65 8.22 11.50
CA TRP A 223 2.88 8.47 12.91
C TRP A 223 3.22 7.18 13.67
N SER A 224 4.11 7.28 14.68
CA SER A 224 4.22 6.23 15.71
C SER A 224 2.94 6.16 16.55
N TYR A 225 2.68 5.03 17.19
CA TYR A 225 1.48 4.82 18.01
C TYR A 225 1.35 5.83 19.16
N ASP A 226 2.48 6.28 19.73
CA ASP A 226 2.52 7.34 20.74
C ASP A 226 2.51 8.76 20.18
N GLY A 227 2.56 8.90 18.86
CA GLY A 227 2.53 10.17 18.13
C GLY A 227 3.78 11.03 18.28
N LYS A 228 4.89 10.50 18.79
CA LYS A 228 6.13 11.25 19.01
C LYS A 228 7.11 11.21 17.85
N GLN A 229 6.96 10.25 16.96
CA GLN A 229 7.82 10.06 15.80
C GLN A 229 7.02 9.93 14.52
N ILE A 230 7.69 10.19 13.41
CA ILE A 230 7.19 10.00 12.04
C ILE A 230 8.19 9.08 11.34
N VAL A 231 7.70 7.99 10.75
CA VAL A 231 8.45 7.16 9.79
C VAL A 231 8.04 7.56 8.39
N PHE A 232 8.97 7.59 7.45
CA PHE A 232 8.75 7.98 6.06
C PHE A 232 9.78 7.31 5.15
N ARG A 233 9.56 7.36 3.86
CA ARG A 233 10.55 6.95 2.86
C ARG A 233 11.18 8.17 2.22
N ALA A 234 12.48 8.09 1.92
CA ALA A 234 13.18 9.20 1.29
C ALA A 234 14.29 8.77 0.33
N TYR A 235 14.56 9.66 -0.63
CA TYR A 235 15.72 9.64 -1.51
C TYR A 235 16.33 11.04 -1.60
N HIS A 236 17.55 11.17 -1.14
CA HIS A 236 18.32 12.40 -1.28
C HIS A 236 19.48 12.19 -2.26
N PRO A 237 19.47 12.84 -3.44
CA PRO A 237 20.53 12.69 -4.45
C PRO A 237 21.84 13.23 -3.93
N GLU A 238 22.90 12.42 -3.97
CA GLU A 238 24.22 12.77 -3.43
C GLU A 238 25.14 13.40 -4.51
N THR A 239 25.10 12.85 -5.72
CA THR A 239 25.97 13.27 -6.82
C THR A 239 25.28 14.33 -7.70
N GLU A 240 26.08 15.19 -8.38
CA GLU A 240 25.54 16.18 -9.31
C GLU A 240 24.70 15.54 -10.44
N LYS A 241 25.05 14.32 -10.87
CA LYS A 241 24.29 13.59 -11.87
C LYS A 241 22.91 13.16 -11.31
N GLU A 242 22.86 12.67 -10.09
CA GLU A 242 21.59 12.27 -9.43
C GLU A 242 20.71 13.49 -9.17
N LYS A 243 21.29 14.62 -8.73
CA LYS A 243 20.58 15.89 -8.56
C LYS A 243 19.98 16.38 -9.88
N ALA A 244 20.76 16.33 -10.96
CA ALA A 244 20.29 16.72 -12.28
C ALA A 244 19.15 15.81 -12.79
N ASP A 245 19.24 14.47 -12.62
CA ASP A 245 18.17 13.53 -13.00
C ASP A 245 16.91 13.78 -12.16
N TYR A 246 17.05 13.95 -10.84
CA TYR A 246 15.94 14.24 -9.94
C TYR A 246 15.20 15.53 -10.33
N LEU A 247 15.93 16.63 -10.50
CA LEU A 247 15.34 17.93 -10.88
C LEU A 247 14.71 17.90 -12.26
N ALA A 248 15.31 17.17 -13.22
CA ALA A 248 14.75 17.00 -14.56
C ALA A 248 13.45 16.19 -14.56
N LEU A 249 13.32 15.19 -13.68
CA LEU A 249 12.08 14.45 -13.49
C LEU A 249 11.02 15.30 -12.78
N LEU A 250 11.41 15.98 -11.71
CA LEU A 250 10.51 16.80 -10.90
C LEU A 250 9.90 17.97 -11.69
N LYS A 251 10.65 18.52 -12.64
CA LYS A 251 10.13 19.56 -13.57
C LYS A 251 8.95 19.05 -14.42
N ASP A 252 8.91 17.76 -14.69
CA ASP A 252 7.85 17.09 -15.46
C ASP A 252 6.85 16.38 -14.54
N ASP A 253 6.79 16.76 -13.26
CA ASP A 253 5.95 16.16 -12.21
C ASP A 253 6.15 14.64 -12.08
N LEU A 254 7.40 14.17 -12.16
CA LEU A 254 7.80 12.77 -12.04
C LEU A 254 8.87 12.58 -10.97
N ILE A 255 8.91 11.38 -10.38
CA ILE A 255 10.03 10.90 -9.56
C ILE A 255 10.43 9.49 -9.94
N ARG A 256 11.68 9.09 -9.63
CA ARG A 256 12.20 7.74 -9.81
C ARG A 256 12.28 7.00 -8.47
N PRO A 257 11.37 6.08 -8.16
CA PRO A 257 11.30 5.43 -6.84
C PRO A 257 12.19 4.18 -6.73
N THR A 258 13.37 4.19 -7.33
CA THR A 258 14.24 2.99 -7.41
C THR A 258 15.26 2.87 -6.29
N LYS A 259 15.47 3.97 -5.56
CA LYS A 259 16.36 4.03 -4.39
C LYS A 259 15.66 4.84 -3.29
N LEU A 260 14.86 4.16 -2.51
CA LEU A 260 14.16 4.77 -1.39
C LEU A 260 14.59 4.06 -0.11
N ASP A 261 14.95 4.81 0.91
CA ASP A 261 15.25 4.28 2.23
C ASP A 261 14.21 4.70 3.26
N ILE A 262 14.14 3.96 4.34
CA ILE A 262 13.28 4.27 5.47
C ILE A 262 14.01 5.23 6.41
N TRP A 263 13.31 6.28 6.78
CA TRP A 263 13.77 7.34 7.67
C TRP A 263 12.81 7.52 8.84
N VAL A 264 13.32 8.06 9.94
CA VAL A 264 12.54 8.43 11.13
C VAL A 264 12.96 9.82 11.59
N MET A 265 11.98 10.59 12.04
CA MET A 265 12.20 11.88 12.71
C MET A 265 11.25 12.04 13.90
N ASN A 266 11.53 12.99 14.78
CA ASN A 266 10.59 13.41 15.81
C ASN A 266 9.36 14.08 15.17
N ALA A 267 8.25 14.15 15.90
CA ALA A 267 7.00 14.78 15.47
C ALA A 267 7.14 16.26 15.06
N ASP A 268 8.16 16.95 15.52
CA ASP A 268 8.46 18.35 15.19
C ASP A 268 9.41 18.54 14.00
N GLY A 269 9.89 17.43 13.39
CA GLY A 269 10.86 17.40 12.28
C GLY A 269 12.33 17.29 12.75
N SER A 270 12.61 17.34 14.05
CA SER A 270 13.96 17.20 14.58
C SER A 270 14.45 15.74 14.60
N ASN A 271 15.76 15.54 14.85
CA ASN A 271 16.41 14.23 14.93
C ASN A 271 16.13 13.30 13.75
N LYS A 272 16.07 13.86 12.56
CA LYS A 272 15.90 13.13 11.31
C LYS A 272 17.09 12.17 11.10
N ARG A 273 16.82 10.89 10.85
CA ARG A 273 17.84 9.87 10.64
C ARG A 273 17.40 8.79 9.66
N ARG A 274 18.31 8.33 8.86
CA ARG A 274 18.16 7.18 7.96
C ARG A 274 18.22 5.89 8.77
N VAL A 275 17.20 5.04 8.62
CA VAL A 275 17.11 3.73 9.30
C VAL A 275 17.65 2.62 8.42
N THR A 276 17.35 2.63 7.12
CA THR A 276 17.87 1.65 6.17
C THR A 276 18.90 2.26 5.23
N LYS A 277 19.79 1.43 4.71
CA LYS A 277 20.74 1.77 3.66
C LYS A 277 20.89 0.57 2.73
N LEU A 278 19.84 0.30 1.95
CA LEU A 278 19.72 -0.91 1.17
C LEU A 278 20.08 -0.73 -0.31
N ASP A 279 20.23 0.51 -0.78
CA ASP A 279 20.49 0.89 -2.18
C ASP A 279 19.47 0.26 -3.16
N LYS A 280 18.23 0.14 -2.69
CA LYS A 280 17.07 -0.47 -3.34
C LYS A 280 15.83 0.33 -3.02
N ALA A 281 14.69 -0.03 -3.61
CA ALA A 281 13.42 0.59 -3.30
C ALA A 281 12.84 0.01 -2.00
N SER A 282 12.62 0.88 -1.00
CA SER A 282 11.91 0.56 0.24
C SER A 282 10.79 1.56 0.43
N PHE A 283 9.54 1.10 0.68
CA PHE A 283 8.39 1.99 0.80
C PHE A 283 7.33 1.43 1.77
N ALA A 284 6.26 2.21 1.98
CA ALA A 284 5.15 1.90 2.88
C ALA A 284 5.61 1.47 4.29
N PRO A 285 6.46 2.25 4.96
CA PRO A 285 6.90 1.93 6.30
C PRO A 285 5.77 2.14 7.31
N TYR A 286 5.68 1.25 8.28
CA TYR A 286 4.74 1.36 9.39
C TYR A 286 5.39 0.96 10.72
N PHE A 287 5.13 1.71 11.80
CA PHE A 287 5.65 1.33 13.11
C PHE A 287 4.95 0.11 13.67
N PHE A 288 5.71 -0.75 14.35
CA PHE A 288 5.12 -1.70 15.29
C PHE A 288 4.45 -0.97 16.46
N PRO A 289 3.43 -1.59 17.08
CA PRO A 289 2.79 -1.02 18.27
C PRO A 289 3.76 -0.72 19.43
N ASP A 290 4.86 -1.45 19.52
CA ASP A 290 5.92 -1.25 20.52
C ASP A 290 6.76 0.02 20.28
N GLY A 291 6.66 0.64 19.09
CA GLY A 291 7.43 1.80 18.67
C GLY A 291 8.94 1.56 18.49
N LYS A 292 9.39 0.30 18.56
CA LYS A 292 10.82 -0.07 18.48
C LYS A 292 11.20 -0.65 17.15
N ARG A 293 10.23 -1.16 16.38
CA ARG A 293 10.43 -1.79 15.09
C ARG A 293 9.59 -1.09 14.02
N ILE A 294 10.00 -1.27 12.79
CA ILE A 294 9.31 -0.77 11.58
C ILE A 294 9.13 -1.97 10.66
N ILE A 295 7.93 -2.13 10.10
CA ILE A 295 7.66 -3.02 8.98
C ILE A 295 7.57 -2.18 7.71
N PHE A 296 8.06 -2.68 6.59
CA PHE A 296 8.06 -1.97 5.31
C PHE A 296 8.16 -2.94 4.14
N SER A 297 7.92 -2.45 2.94
CA SER A 297 8.07 -3.22 1.69
C SER A 297 9.41 -2.90 1.05
N SER A 298 10.15 -3.92 0.58
CA SER A 298 11.42 -3.71 -0.13
C SER A 298 11.68 -4.78 -1.18
N ASN A 299 12.42 -4.41 -2.24
CA ASN A 299 12.91 -5.32 -3.26
C ASN A 299 14.40 -5.66 -3.07
N VAL A 300 14.90 -5.57 -1.83
CA VAL A 300 16.33 -5.73 -1.52
C VAL A 300 16.89 -7.09 -1.96
N ASP A 301 16.12 -8.16 -1.85
CA ASP A 301 16.54 -9.52 -2.20
C ASP A 301 16.25 -9.89 -3.66
N ASP A 302 15.60 -9.04 -4.45
CA ASP A 302 15.40 -9.30 -5.88
C ASP A 302 16.46 -8.58 -6.73
N ALA A 303 17.31 -9.37 -7.38
CA ALA A 303 18.34 -8.84 -8.28
C ALA A 303 17.75 -8.00 -9.45
N ARG A 304 16.54 -8.31 -9.89
CA ARG A 304 15.83 -7.58 -10.97
C ARG A 304 15.12 -6.33 -10.48
N GLY A 305 14.99 -6.17 -9.14
CA GLY A 305 14.31 -5.05 -8.50
C GLY A 305 12.79 -4.98 -8.77
N ARG A 306 12.13 -6.12 -9.02
CA ARG A 306 10.71 -6.19 -9.39
C ARG A 306 9.85 -6.85 -8.34
N ASN A 307 10.42 -7.79 -7.56
CA ASN A 307 9.72 -8.44 -6.47
C ASN A 307 9.92 -7.64 -5.17
N PHE A 308 8.83 -7.36 -4.50
CA PHE A 308 8.82 -6.72 -3.18
C PHE A 308 8.27 -7.69 -2.16
N ASP A 309 8.93 -7.74 -1.02
CA ASP A 309 8.50 -8.47 0.15
C ASP A 309 8.39 -7.55 1.36
N LEU A 310 7.77 -8.04 2.41
CA LEU A 310 7.73 -7.35 3.70
C LEU A 310 8.99 -7.64 4.50
N TYR A 311 9.53 -6.59 5.11
CA TYR A 311 10.70 -6.64 5.99
C TYR A 311 10.41 -5.94 7.29
N ILE A 312 11.09 -6.35 8.35
CA ILE A 312 11.13 -5.63 9.62
C ILE A 312 12.56 -5.16 9.90
N VAL A 313 12.67 -4.06 10.63
CA VAL A 313 13.95 -3.51 11.08
C VAL A 313 13.72 -2.77 12.40
N ASN A 314 14.71 -2.79 13.30
CA ASN A 314 14.68 -1.94 14.48
C ASN A 314 14.81 -0.46 14.09
N VAL A 315 14.22 0.44 14.87
CA VAL A 315 14.31 1.88 14.58
C VAL A 315 15.75 2.42 14.60
N ASP A 316 16.70 1.69 15.17
CA ASP A 316 18.13 2.02 15.13
C ASP A 316 18.86 1.49 13.87
N GLY A 317 18.15 0.80 12.99
CA GLY A 317 18.67 0.25 11.74
C GLY A 317 19.25 -1.18 11.86
N THR A 318 19.23 -1.79 13.04
CA THR A 318 19.68 -3.16 13.27
C THR A 318 18.55 -4.18 13.05
N GLY A 319 18.88 -5.46 12.95
CA GLY A 319 17.90 -6.56 12.97
C GLY A 319 17.01 -6.60 11.72
N LEU A 320 17.53 -6.26 10.53
CA LEU A 320 16.79 -6.43 9.28
C LEU A 320 16.42 -7.90 9.08
N GLU A 321 15.13 -8.16 8.89
CA GLU A 321 14.57 -9.50 8.70
C GLU A 321 13.50 -9.48 7.62
N ARG A 322 13.51 -10.49 6.72
CA ARG A 322 12.47 -10.71 5.71
C ARG A 322 11.29 -11.47 6.32
N VAL A 323 10.09 -10.97 6.10
CA VAL A 323 8.83 -11.50 6.66
C VAL A 323 8.08 -12.36 5.66
N THR A 324 7.97 -11.90 4.39
CA THR A 324 7.27 -12.63 3.32
C THR A 324 8.24 -13.14 2.26
N PHE A 325 7.83 -14.20 1.54
CA PHE A 325 8.68 -14.91 0.59
C PHE A 325 7.94 -15.28 -0.69
N ASN A 326 6.94 -14.50 -1.05
CA ASN A 326 6.21 -14.68 -2.29
C ASN A 326 7.09 -14.34 -3.50
N ASP A 327 6.89 -15.03 -4.62
CA ASP A 327 7.67 -14.79 -5.86
C ASP A 327 7.23 -13.54 -6.63
N THR A 328 6.23 -12.82 -6.12
CA THR A 328 5.67 -11.61 -6.70
C THR A 328 5.65 -10.49 -5.67
N PHE A 329 4.66 -9.60 -5.71
CA PHE A 329 4.58 -8.41 -4.87
C PHE A 329 3.87 -8.68 -3.55
N ASP A 330 4.49 -8.28 -2.44
CA ASP A 330 3.88 -8.06 -1.13
C ASP A 330 4.20 -6.64 -0.67
N GLY A 331 3.19 -5.88 -0.25
CA GLY A 331 3.41 -4.48 0.13
C GLY A 331 2.31 -3.87 0.99
N PHE A 332 2.54 -2.63 1.43
CA PHE A 332 1.62 -1.81 2.21
C PHE A 332 1.16 -2.47 3.53
N PRO A 333 2.11 -2.89 4.39
CA PRO A 333 1.76 -3.51 5.65
C PRO A 333 1.25 -2.51 6.68
N MET A 334 0.21 -2.88 7.43
CA MET A 334 -0.25 -2.14 8.60
C MET A 334 -0.72 -3.09 9.69
N PHE A 335 -0.35 -2.82 10.94
CA PHE A 335 -0.86 -3.55 12.09
C PHE A 335 -2.26 -3.06 12.50
N SER A 336 -3.08 -3.99 13.01
CA SER A 336 -4.31 -3.62 13.72
C SER A 336 -4.00 -2.77 14.95
N PRO A 337 -4.96 -1.98 15.46
CA PRO A 337 -4.75 -1.13 16.63
C PRO A 337 -4.27 -1.89 17.89
N ASP A 338 -4.63 -3.17 18.03
CA ASP A 338 -4.19 -4.06 19.12
C ASP A 338 -2.89 -4.82 18.81
N GLY A 339 -2.32 -4.65 17.62
CA GLY A 339 -1.08 -5.28 17.16
C GLY A 339 -1.16 -6.78 16.88
N LYS A 340 -2.36 -7.39 16.94
CA LYS A 340 -2.52 -8.85 16.78
C LYS A 340 -2.71 -9.29 15.34
N LYS A 341 -3.07 -8.38 14.47
CA LYS A 341 -3.26 -8.65 13.04
C LYS A 341 -2.43 -7.72 12.19
N ILE A 342 -2.14 -8.19 10.99
CA ILE A 342 -1.53 -7.39 9.93
C ILE A 342 -2.43 -7.47 8.70
N VAL A 343 -2.61 -6.34 8.03
CA VAL A 343 -3.15 -6.26 6.67
C VAL A 343 -2.01 -5.91 5.73
N PHE A 344 -2.02 -6.48 4.53
CA PHE A 344 -1.06 -6.19 3.46
C PHE A 344 -1.69 -6.46 2.10
N CYS A 345 -1.06 -5.96 1.05
CA CYS A 345 -1.48 -6.21 -0.33
C CYS A 345 -0.49 -7.16 -1.01
N SER A 346 -1.01 -8.09 -1.81
CA SER A 346 -0.20 -9.14 -2.44
C SER A 346 -0.78 -9.57 -3.78
N ASN A 347 0.11 -10.00 -4.69
CA ASN A 347 -0.25 -10.67 -5.93
C ASN A 347 -0.35 -12.19 -5.76
N ARG A 348 -0.09 -12.74 -4.56
CA ARG A 348 -0.27 -14.17 -4.30
C ARG A 348 -1.71 -14.57 -4.62
N ASN A 349 -1.89 -15.74 -5.23
CA ASN A 349 -3.20 -16.24 -5.65
C ASN A 349 -4.01 -15.26 -6.52
N ALA A 350 -3.33 -14.40 -7.30
CA ALA A 350 -3.98 -13.51 -8.25
C ALA A 350 -4.64 -14.30 -9.39
N ALA A 351 -5.91 -14.02 -9.68
CA ALA A 351 -6.64 -14.67 -10.77
C ALA A 351 -6.16 -14.23 -12.15
N LYS A 352 -5.64 -13.01 -12.25
CA LYS A 352 -5.11 -12.41 -13.48
C LYS A 352 -3.77 -11.74 -13.19
N GLN A 353 -2.92 -11.71 -14.20
CA GLN A 353 -1.68 -10.93 -14.14
C GLN A 353 -2.02 -9.44 -13.97
N GLY A 354 -1.43 -8.82 -12.96
CA GLY A 354 -1.65 -7.42 -12.59
C GLY A 354 -2.65 -7.22 -11.45
N ASP A 355 -3.45 -8.23 -11.10
CA ASP A 355 -4.29 -8.15 -9.91
C ASP A 355 -3.40 -8.10 -8.66
N THR A 356 -3.77 -7.21 -7.72
CA THR A 356 -3.20 -7.14 -6.37
C THR A 356 -4.36 -7.18 -5.39
N ASN A 357 -4.29 -8.05 -4.40
CA ASN A 357 -5.38 -8.28 -3.47
C ASN A 357 -5.02 -7.90 -2.04
N VAL A 358 -6.03 -7.55 -1.24
CA VAL A 358 -5.88 -7.29 0.19
C VAL A 358 -5.92 -8.61 0.95
N PHE A 359 -4.95 -8.81 1.83
CA PHE A 359 -4.83 -9.95 2.74
C PHE A 359 -4.81 -9.49 4.18
N ILE A 360 -5.31 -10.32 5.06
CA ILE A 360 -5.21 -10.15 6.51
C ILE A 360 -4.64 -11.43 7.12
N ALA A 361 -3.78 -11.29 8.13
CA ALA A 361 -3.21 -12.41 8.86
C ALA A 361 -3.16 -12.10 10.36
N ASP A 362 -3.11 -13.15 11.18
CA ASP A 362 -2.73 -13.02 12.58
C ASP A 362 -1.20 -12.84 12.65
N TRP A 363 -0.74 -11.87 13.46
CA TRP A 363 0.68 -11.65 13.70
C TRP A 363 1.21 -12.57 14.79
N VAL A 364 2.33 -13.25 14.52
CA VAL A 364 3.06 -14.12 15.44
C VAL A 364 4.45 -13.52 15.68
N GLU A 365 4.85 -13.34 16.94
CA GLU A 365 6.18 -12.80 17.31
C GLU A 365 7.31 -13.82 17.07
#